data_268b7d1cd6d278bfa6b92a0740eca181
#
_entry.id   268b7d1cd6d278bfa6b92a0740eca181
#
_cell.length_a   1.000
_cell.length_b   1.000
_cell.length_c   1.000
_cell.angle_alpha   90.00
_cell.angle_beta   90.00
_cell.angle_gamma   90.00
#
_symmetry.space_group_name_H-M   'P 1'
#
loop_
_entity.id
_entity.type
_entity.pdbx_description
1 polymer ?
#
loop_
_entity_poly.entity_id
_entity_poly.type
_entity_poly.pdbx_seq_one_letter_code
_entity_poly.pdbx_strand_id
1 'polypeptide(L)'
;RSGCALVDFGADTTTVSVYKNNMLRHLAVIPLGSNNITKDICSLQIEEEDAEQLKLHYASAYTEPTDNDDELSKEYSIDGKCTIRAHKLEDIVEARVKEILENVWNQIILSEYSDKLLAGIILTGGASKLPNLDKALFNITKIEKIRIAQSGNVELRGDITIPQDGSSNTLIGLLATGKDNCCKIDPRKGHQLDFIDDLQKKEEEARLKAEAERKAAEEKAAKEAEAERLRQLEEAKARQEQERAQKRLHDCETLITEATRQMNRKKYKDALAKLEQARSLNVQEKEEEIASLTAEIEKLKEDNPFKRLINALKNGADEMMKD
;
A
#
# COMPACT_ATOMS: atom_id res chain seq x y z
N ARG A 1 7.14 -10.20 14.50
CA ARG A 1 7.80 -8.96 14.02
C ARG A 1 9.01 -9.27 13.14
N SER A 2 9.57 -10.48 13.26
CA SER A 2 10.68 -10.96 12.41
C SER A 2 10.16 -11.31 11.01
N GLY A 3 10.94 -11.00 9.96
CA GLY A 3 10.64 -11.47 8.60
C GLY A 3 11.00 -12.93 8.43
N CYS A 4 10.23 -13.68 7.63
CA CYS A 4 10.55 -15.03 7.22
C CYS A 4 10.07 -15.30 5.80
N ALA A 5 10.73 -16.20 5.11
CA ALA A 5 10.24 -16.82 3.89
C ALA A 5 9.74 -18.23 4.20
N LEU A 6 8.54 -18.56 3.77
CA LEU A 6 7.99 -19.90 3.79
C LEU A 6 8.04 -20.46 2.38
N VAL A 7 8.69 -21.60 2.21
CA VAL A 7 8.83 -22.29 0.93
C VAL A 7 8.12 -23.64 1.03
N ASP A 8 7.02 -23.77 0.32
CA ASP A 8 6.28 -25.03 0.18
C ASP A 8 6.79 -25.74 -1.07
N PHE A 9 7.65 -26.74 -0.86
CA PHE A 9 8.27 -27.53 -1.92
C PHE A 9 7.40 -28.76 -2.20
N GLY A 10 6.47 -28.58 -3.13
CA GLY A 10 5.51 -29.61 -3.54
C GLY A 10 6.03 -30.54 -4.63
N ALA A 11 5.12 -31.38 -5.17
CA ALA A 11 5.37 -32.27 -6.25
C ALA A 11 5.54 -31.56 -7.61
N ASP A 12 4.57 -30.74 -7.99
CA ASP A 12 4.55 -30.06 -9.29
C ASP A 12 4.94 -28.59 -9.19
N THR A 13 4.80 -27.98 -8.02
CA THR A 13 5.04 -26.55 -7.80
C THR A 13 5.81 -26.29 -6.52
N THR A 14 6.56 -25.19 -6.51
CA THR A 14 7.18 -24.65 -5.31
C THR A 14 6.60 -23.27 -5.05
N THR A 15 5.97 -23.07 -3.89
CA THR A 15 5.36 -21.81 -3.51
C THR A 15 6.24 -21.06 -2.53
N VAL A 16 6.51 -19.80 -2.82
CA VAL A 16 7.32 -18.89 -1.99
C VAL A 16 6.42 -17.82 -1.40
N SER A 17 6.36 -17.74 -0.09
CA SER A 17 5.58 -16.74 0.65
C SER A 17 6.49 -15.99 1.60
N VAL A 18 6.61 -14.67 1.44
CA VAL A 18 7.43 -13.82 2.31
C VAL A 18 6.55 -13.04 3.27
N TYR A 19 6.81 -13.19 4.56
CA TYR A 19 6.08 -12.54 5.63
C TYR A 19 6.95 -11.52 6.35
N LYS A 20 6.37 -10.37 6.69
CA LYS A 20 6.95 -9.36 7.58
C LYS A 20 5.87 -8.73 8.45
N ASN A 21 6.11 -8.66 9.75
CA ASN A 21 5.14 -8.15 10.74
C ASN A 21 3.78 -8.85 10.68
N ASN A 22 3.77 -10.17 10.53
CA ASN A 22 2.59 -11.03 10.36
C ASN A 22 1.73 -10.72 9.13
N MET A 23 2.27 -9.98 8.17
CA MET A 23 1.61 -9.71 6.89
C MET A 23 2.34 -10.41 5.76
N LEU A 24 1.58 -11.01 4.85
CA LEU A 24 2.10 -11.53 3.59
C LEU A 24 2.54 -10.35 2.72
N ARG A 25 3.80 -10.34 2.31
CA ARG A 25 4.42 -9.28 1.50
C ARG A 25 4.62 -9.68 0.06
N HIS A 26 4.93 -10.95 -0.15
CA HIS A 26 5.14 -11.50 -1.48
C HIS A 26 4.65 -12.93 -1.51
N LEU A 27 4.03 -13.32 -2.62
CA LEU A 27 3.59 -14.68 -2.90
C LEU A 27 3.89 -14.97 -4.36
N ALA A 28 4.62 -16.07 -4.60
CA ALA A 28 4.90 -16.54 -5.94
C ALA A 28 4.77 -18.06 -6.00
N VAL A 29 4.30 -18.56 -7.12
CA VAL A 29 4.22 -19.98 -7.42
C VAL A 29 5.15 -20.27 -8.58
N ILE A 30 6.15 -21.11 -8.34
CA ILE A 30 7.12 -21.56 -9.32
C ILE A 30 6.60 -22.88 -9.88
N PRO A 31 6.41 -23.03 -11.20
CA PRO A 31 5.87 -24.25 -11.81
C PRO A 31 6.93 -25.36 -11.93
N LEU A 32 7.70 -25.55 -10.89
CA LEU A 32 8.73 -26.56 -10.73
C LEU A 32 8.60 -27.19 -9.33
N GLY A 33 8.67 -28.49 -9.25
CA GLY A 33 8.59 -29.25 -8.01
C GLY A 33 9.38 -30.59 -8.11
N SER A 34 9.18 -31.46 -7.13
CA SER A 34 9.94 -32.72 -7.06
C SER A 34 9.66 -33.68 -8.22
N ASN A 35 8.51 -33.58 -8.88
CA ASN A 35 8.20 -34.36 -10.08
C ASN A 35 9.12 -34.01 -11.27
N ASN A 36 9.69 -32.81 -11.29
CA ASN A 36 10.69 -32.46 -12.29
C ASN A 36 11.99 -33.23 -12.08
N ILE A 37 12.37 -33.55 -10.82
CA ILE A 37 13.50 -34.38 -10.51
C ILE A 37 13.25 -35.79 -11.04
N THR A 38 12.07 -36.37 -10.78
CA THR A 38 11.67 -37.70 -11.28
C THR A 38 11.72 -37.76 -12.81
N LYS A 39 11.19 -36.73 -13.49
CA LYS A 39 11.24 -36.63 -14.97
C LYS A 39 12.66 -36.59 -15.51
N ASP A 40 13.57 -35.89 -14.83
CA ASP A 40 14.97 -35.85 -15.25
C ASP A 40 15.65 -37.22 -15.07
N ILE A 41 15.34 -37.97 -13.99
CA ILE A 41 15.81 -39.36 -13.82
C ILE A 41 15.24 -40.24 -14.93
N CYS A 42 13.95 -40.07 -15.30
CA CYS A 42 13.34 -40.82 -16.39
C CYS A 42 14.04 -40.58 -17.74
N SER A 43 14.70 -39.42 -17.94
CA SER A 43 15.48 -39.15 -19.16
C SER A 43 16.63 -40.15 -19.39
N LEU A 44 17.02 -40.90 -18.37
CA LEU A 44 17.98 -41.99 -18.43
C LEU A 44 17.38 -43.31 -18.92
N GLN A 45 16.18 -43.30 -19.49
CA GLN A 45 15.42 -44.46 -19.92
C GLN A 45 14.99 -45.39 -18.76
N ILE A 46 14.70 -44.78 -17.62
CA ILE A 46 14.17 -45.40 -16.41
C ILE A 46 12.67 -45.15 -16.36
N GLU A 47 11.88 -46.14 -15.99
CA GLU A 47 10.44 -46.01 -15.80
C GLU A 47 10.12 -45.08 -14.64
N GLU A 48 8.98 -44.38 -14.70
CA GLU A 48 8.62 -43.34 -13.72
C GLU A 48 8.54 -43.88 -12.29
N GLU A 49 8.02 -45.11 -12.12
CA GLU A 49 7.93 -45.76 -10.80
C GLU A 49 9.32 -46.03 -10.20
N ASP A 50 10.24 -46.56 -11.00
CA ASP A 50 11.62 -46.85 -10.59
C ASP A 50 12.39 -45.51 -10.36
N ALA A 51 12.18 -44.52 -11.19
CA ALA A 51 12.77 -43.19 -11.02
C ALA A 51 12.32 -42.50 -9.71
N GLU A 52 11.03 -42.60 -9.36
CA GLU A 52 10.50 -42.10 -8.10
C GLU A 52 11.12 -42.88 -6.90
N GLN A 53 11.25 -44.20 -6.99
CA GLN A 53 11.89 -44.97 -5.94
C GLN A 53 13.39 -44.64 -5.79
N LEU A 54 14.12 -44.45 -6.90
CA LEU A 54 15.51 -43.97 -6.86
C LEU A 54 15.62 -42.61 -6.17
N LYS A 55 14.73 -41.69 -6.49
CA LYS A 55 14.66 -40.37 -5.85
C LYS A 55 14.40 -40.50 -4.34
N LEU A 56 13.41 -41.28 -3.94
CA LEU A 56 13.02 -41.40 -2.54
C LEU A 56 14.08 -42.04 -1.67
N HIS A 57 14.85 -43.01 -2.21
CA HIS A 57 15.82 -43.80 -1.45
C HIS A 57 17.24 -43.23 -1.49
N TYR A 58 17.64 -42.62 -2.61
CA TYR A 58 19.04 -42.30 -2.85
C TYR A 58 19.30 -40.83 -3.20
N ALA A 59 18.28 -40.04 -3.53
CA ALA A 59 18.51 -38.66 -3.91
C ALA A 59 18.93 -37.79 -2.73
N SER A 60 19.85 -36.88 -3.01
CA SER A 60 20.27 -35.81 -2.09
C SER A 60 20.28 -34.47 -2.82
N ALA A 61 19.91 -33.44 -2.13
CA ALA A 61 19.93 -32.07 -2.69
C ALA A 61 21.33 -31.47 -2.81
N TYR A 62 22.27 -32.04 -2.07
CA TYR A 62 23.66 -31.62 -2.08
C TYR A 62 24.52 -32.80 -1.66
N THR A 63 25.56 -33.09 -2.41
CA THR A 63 26.57 -34.10 -2.12
C THR A 63 27.92 -33.42 -1.98
N GLU A 64 28.67 -33.74 -0.94
CA GLU A 64 30.02 -33.22 -0.77
C GLU A 64 30.94 -33.83 -1.83
N PRO A 65 31.72 -32.99 -2.54
CA PRO A 65 32.67 -33.50 -3.54
C PRO A 65 33.62 -34.51 -2.90
N THR A 66 33.76 -35.68 -3.53
CA THR A 66 34.67 -36.71 -3.05
C THR A 66 35.62 -37.11 -4.18
N ASP A 67 36.88 -37.32 -3.84
CA ASP A 67 37.91 -37.83 -4.76
C ASP A 67 38.12 -39.35 -4.60
N ASN A 68 37.27 -40.02 -3.80
CA ASN A 68 37.41 -41.48 -3.55
C ASN A 68 36.85 -42.26 -4.73
N ASP A 69 37.70 -43.03 -5.40
CA ASP A 69 37.34 -43.89 -6.52
C ASP A 69 36.26 -44.95 -6.17
N ASP A 70 36.21 -45.38 -4.91
CA ASP A 70 35.21 -46.37 -4.43
C ASP A 70 33.81 -45.72 -4.38
N GLU A 71 33.67 -44.45 -4.02
CA GLU A 71 32.40 -43.73 -4.02
C GLU A 71 31.95 -43.38 -5.44
N LEU A 72 32.86 -43.04 -6.32
CA LEU A 72 32.58 -42.77 -7.74
C LEU A 72 32.09 -44.04 -8.49
N SER A 73 32.51 -45.21 -8.03
CA SER A 73 32.13 -46.51 -8.61
C SER A 73 30.85 -47.10 -8.02
N LYS A 74 30.25 -46.43 -7.02
CA LYS A 74 29.04 -46.90 -6.36
C LYS A 74 27.84 -46.87 -7.31
N GLU A 75 27.04 -47.91 -7.23
CA GLU A 75 25.80 -48.04 -8.01
C GLU A 75 24.61 -48.17 -7.08
N TYR A 76 23.53 -47.53 -7.47
CA TYR A 76 22.22 -47.63 -6.83
C TYR A 76 21.33 -48.53 -7.65
N SER A 77 20.61 -49.46 -6.99
CA SER A 77 19.72 -50.42 -7.66
C SER A 77 18.37 -50.47 -6.93
N ILE A 78 17.31 -50.59 -7.72
CA ILE A 78 15.97 -50.88 -7.26
C ILE A 78 15.61 -52.30 -7.74
N ASP A 79 15.33 -53.22 -6.81
CA ASP A 79 14.90 -54.58 -7.03
C ASP A 79 15.77 -55.38 -8.02
N GLY A 80 17.03 -54.98 -8.22
CA GLY A 80 17.94 -55.60 -9.18
C GLY A 80 17.59 -55.42 -10.66
N LYS A 81 16.57 -54.63 -10.97
CA LYS A 81 16.11 -54.38 -12.35
C LYS A 81 16.68 -53.09 -12.95
N CYS A 82 16.77 -52.07 -12.13
CA CYS A 82 17.28 -50.78 -12.55
C CYS A 82 18.56 -50.47 -11.76
N THR A 83 19.66 -50.17 -12.44
CA THR A 83 20.94 -49.84 -11.83
C THR A 83 21.45 -48.52 -12.42
N ILE A 84 21.82 -47.57 -11.58
CA ILE A 84 22.39 -46.30 -11.97
C ILE A 84 23.65 -45.99 -11.16
N ARG A 85 24.64 -45.36 -11.76
CA ARG A 85 25.81 -44.85 -11.03
C ARG A 85 25.43 -43.76 -10.08
N ALA A 86 25.89 -43.83 -8.85
CA ALA A 86 25.54 -42.89 -7.79
C ALA A 86 25.77 -41.45 -8.21
N HIS A 87 26.98 -41.09 -8.67
CA HIS A 87 27.33 -39.76 -9.08
C HIS A 87 26.40 -39.21 -10.21
N LYS A 88 25.94 -40.05 -11.13
CA LYS A 88 25.06 -39.63 -12.20
C LYS A 88 23.66 -39.26 -11.71
N LEU A 89 23.15 -40.02 -10.72
CA LEU A 89 21.90 -39.69 -10.05
C LEU A 89 22.03 -38.37 -9.27
N GLU A 90 23.11 -38.24 -8.51
CA GLU A 90 23.41 -37.07 -7.70
C GLU A 90 23.52 -35.84 -8.56
N ASP A 91 24.28 -35.85 -9.65
CA ASP A 91 24.42 -34.73 -10.59
C ASP A 91 23.08 -34.26 -11.15
N ILE A 92 22.20 -35.18 -11.55
CA ILE A 92 20.88 -34.84 -12.08
C ILE A 92 20.00 -34.21 -11.02
N VAL A 93 19.97 -34.80 -9.81
CA VAL A 93 19.17 -34.33 -8.71
C VAL A 93 19.64 -32.94 -8.27
N GLU A 94 20.95 -32.77 -8.05
CA GLU A 94 21.52 -31.50 -7.64
C GLU A 94 21.27 -30.39 -8.67
N ALA A 95 21.45 -30.70 -9.95
CA ALA A 95 21.20 -29.71 -11.01
C ALA A 95 19.75 -29.21 -10.99
N ARG A 96 18.77 -30.11 -10.85
CA ARG A 96 17.36 -29.72 -10.80
C ARG A 96 17.01 -29.01 -9.51
N VAL A 97 17.48 -29.52 -8.38
CA VAL A 97 17.26 -28.86 -7.09
C VAL A 97 17.84 -27.45 -7.08
N LYS A 98 19.06 -27.30 -7.60
CA LYS A 98 19.72 -25.99 -7.72
C LYS A 98 18.87 -25.01 -8.55
N GLU A 99 18.36 -25.44 -9.70
CA GLU A 99 17.47 -24.62 -10.53
C GLU A 99 16.23 -24.18 -9.76
N ILE A 100 15.56 -25.09 -9.05
CA ILE A 100 14.37 -24.75 -8.24
C ILE A 100 14.73 -23.76 -7.14
N LEU A 101 15.81 -23.99 -6.42
CA LEU A 101 16.24 -23.14 -5.31
C LEU A 101 16.74 -21.77 -5.77
N GLU A 102 17.38 -21.66 -6.93
CA GLU A 102 17.73 -20.37 -7.54
C GLU A 102 16.47 -19.57 -7.90
N ASN A 103 15.45 -20.21 -8.43
CA ASN A 103 14.17 -19.57 -8.68
C ASN A 103 13.49 -19.13 -7.36
N VAL A 104 13.54 -19.95 -6.31
CA VAL A 104 13.06 -19.58 -4.96
C VAL A 104 13.80 -18.33 -4.46
N TRP A 105 15.13 -18.33 -4.57
CA TRP A 105 15.93 -17.19 -4.14
C TRP A 105 15.63 -15.92 -4.94
N ASN A 106 15.46 -16.04 -6.24
CA ASN A 106 15.05 -14.93 -7.09
C ASN A 106 13.70 -14.32 -6.65
N GLN A 107 12.72 -15.15 -6.29
CA GLN A 107 11.44 -14.67 -5.77
C GLN A 107 11.59 -13.96 -4.42
N ILE A 108 12.48 -14.44 -3.56
CA ILE A 108 12.79 -13.79 -2.29
C ILE A 108 13.48 -12.43 -2.52
N ILE A 109 14.38 -12.30 -3.49
CA ILE A 109 15.01 -11.04 -3.88
C ILE A 109 13.96 -10.06 -4.42
N LEU A 110 13.09 -10.52 -5.33
CA LEU A 110 12.01 -9.71 -5.90
C LEU A 110 11.02 -9.19 -4.85
N SER A 111 10.93 -9.86 -3.71
CA SER A 111 10.11 -9.38 -2.59
C SER A 111 10.64 -8.10 -1.93
N GLU A 112 11.91 -7.74 -2.15
CA GLU A 112 12.65 -6.64 -1.46
C GLU A 112 12.81 -6.85 0.06
N TYR A 113 12.66 -8.10 0.53
CA TYR A 113 12.80 -8.47 1.95
C TYR A 113 13.92 -9.49 2.20
N SER A 114 14.78 -9.78 1.24
CA SER A 114 15.87 -10.76 1.36
C SER A 114 16.81 -10.47 2.54
N ASP A 115 17.08 -9.21 2.82
CA ASP A 115 17.91 -8.71 3.93
C ASP A 115 17.17 -8.64 5.29
N LYS A 116 15.86 -8.86 5.31
CA LYS A 116 14.98 -8.67 6.49
C LYS A 116 14.41 -9.97 7.04
N LEU A 117 14.95 -11.11 6.61
CA LEU A 117 14.50 -12.46 7.01
C LEU A 117 15.15 -12.91 8.33
N LEU A 118 14.92 -12.19 9.42
CA LEU A 118 15.52 -12.51 10.74
C LEU A 118 15.10 -13.87 11.29
N ALA A 119 13.93 -14.38 10.91
CA ALA A 119 13.48 -15.73 11.24
C ALA A 119 13.90 -16.78 10.20
N GLY A 120 14.61 -16.35 9.13
CA GLY A 120 15.18 -17.22 8.11
C GLY A 120 14.15 -17.78 7.14
N ILE A 121 14.49 -18.94 6.59
CA ILE A 121 13.66 -19.68 5.63
C ILE A 121 13.05 -20.90 6.34
N ILE A 122 11.77 -21.11 6.10
CA ILE A 122 10.99 -22.23 6.63
C ILE A 122 10.58 -23.09 5.44
N LEU A 123 10.98 -24.37 5.47
CA LEU A 123 10.67 -25.34 4.43
C LEU A 123 9.45 -26.15 4.84
N THR A 124 8.56 -26.42 3.92
CA THR A 124 7.40 -27.30 4.07
C THR A 124 7.10 -28.01 2.75
N GLY A 125 6.12 -28.90 2.74
CA GLY A 125 5.79 -29.72 1.57
C GLY A 125 6.55 -31.04 1.54
N GLY A 126 6.10 -31.95 0.69
CA GLY A 126 6.66 -33.32 0.61
C GLY A 126 8.14 -33.36 0.24
N ALA A 127 8.57 -32.53 -0.68
CA ALA A 127 9.96 -32.48 -1.14
C ALA A 127 10.91 -31.77 -0.15
N SER A 128 10.40 -31.14 0.91
CA SER A 128 11.26 -30.62 1.99
C SER A 128 12.02 -31.70 2.76
N LYS A 129 11.63 -32.96 2.58
CA LYS A 129 12.31 -34.13 3.13
C LYS A 129 13.59 -34.55 2.40
N LEU A 130 13.87 -33.96 1.23
CA LEU A 130 15.05 -34.31 0.46
C LEU A 130 16.31 -34.04 1.31
N PRO A 131 17.18 -35.06 1.48
CA PRO A 131 18.41 -34.93 2.27
C PRO A 131 19.26 -33.74 1.82
N ASN A 132 19.89 -33.04 2.78
CA ASN A 132 20.79 -31.92 2.55
C ASN A 132 20.16 -30.68 1.81
N LEU A 133 18.82 -30.59 1.77
CA LEU A 133 18.14 -29.44 1.15
C LEU A 133 18.48 -28.14 1.83
N ASP A 134 18.68 -28.16 3.14
CA ASP A 134 19.13 -27.03 3.94
C ASP A 134 20.53 -26.56 3.53
N LYS A 135 21.47 -27.51 3.30
CA LYS A 135 22.82 -27.18 2.83
C LYS A 135 22.78 -26.59 1.41
N ALA A 136 22.01 -27.20 0.50
CA ALA A 136 21.84 -26.70 -0.86
C ALA A 136 21.29 -25.26 -0.85
N LEU A 137 20.27 -24.99 -0.05
CA LEU A 137 19.66 -23.69 0.08
C LEU A 137 20.60 -22.66 0.74
N PHE A 138 21.37 -23.07 1.76
CA PHE A 138 22.41 -22.23 2.37
C PHE A 138 23.48 -21.83 1.35
N ASN A 139 23.93 -22.78 0.51
CA ASN A 139 24.94 -22.49 -0.50
C ASN A 139 24.52 -21.39 -1.48
N ILE A 140 23.22 -21.32 -1.79
CA ILE A 140 22.65 -20.31 -2.71
C ILE A 140 22.35 -19.00 -2.00
N THR A 141 21.69 -19.07 -0.84
CA THR A 141 21.12 -17.87 -0.18
C THR A 141 22.03 -17.22 0.82
N LYS A 142 23.00 -17.98 1.38
CA LYS A 142 23.84 -17.63 2.52
C LYS A 142 23.06 -17.29 3.81
N ILE A 143 21.79 -17.73 3.88
CA ILE A 143 20.96 -17.57 5.08
C ILE A 143 21.19 -18.79 5.98
N GLU A 144 21.69 -18.56 7.19
CA GLU A 144 22.00 -19.63 8.14
C GLU A 144 20.77 -20.29 8.77
N LYS A 145 19.69 -19.50 8.95
CA LYS A 145 18.47 -19.97 9.62
C LYS A 145 17.53 -20.65 8.62
N ILE A 146 17.75 -21.92 8.40
CA ILE A 146 16.88 -22.75 7.58
C ILE A 146 16.30 -23.84 8.47
N ARG A 147 15.00 -24.08 8.41
CA ARG A 147 14.33 -25.08 9.21
C ARG A 147 13.13 -25.68 8.49
N ILE A 148 12.84 -26.92 8.75
CA ILE A 148 11.61 -27.59 8.31
C ILE A 148 10.48 -27.15 9.25
N ALA A 149 9.34 -26.78 8.68
CA ALA A 149 8.13 -26.44 9.42
C ALA A 149 7.62 -27.67 10.15
N GLN A 150 7.43 -27.55 11.44
CA GLN A 150 6.72 -28.56 12.23
C GLN A 150 5.26 -28.12 12.37
N SER A 151 4.34 -29.09 12.38
CA SER A 151 2.90 -28.85 12.54
C SER A 151 2.56 -28.41 13.96
N GLY A 152 3.06 -27.28 14.36
CA GLY A 152 2.80 -26.52 15.56
C GLY A 152 1.96 -27.19 16.68
N ASN A 153 1.21 -26.35 17.43
CA ASN A 153 0.40 -26.80 18.55
C ASN A 153 -1.03 -27.24 18.16
N VAL A 154 -1.21 -27.78 16.95
CA VAL A 154 -2.52 -28.31 16.54
C VAL A 154 -2.68 -29.71 17.16
N GLU A 155 -3.54 -29.82 18.15
CA GLU A 155 -3.92 -31.11 18.71
C GLU A 155 -4.78 -31.86 17.68
N LEU A 156 -4.22 -32.94 17.16
CA LEU A 156 -4.96 -33.88 16.32
C LEU A 156 -5.69 -34.88 17.22
N ARG A 157 -7.00 -34.96 17.09
CA ARG A 157 -7.84 -35.90 17.84
C ARG A 157 -8.35 -36.97 16.89
N GLY A 158 -8.20 -38.22 17.25
CA GLY A 158 -8.64 -39.37 16.50
C GLY A 158 -7.54 -40.42 16.35
N ASP A 159 -7.84 -41.50 15.64
CA ASP A 159 -6.95 -42.63 15.46
C ASP A 159 -5.95 -42.47 14.29
N ILE A 160 -5.92 -41.26 13.71
CA ILE A 160 -5.06 -40.96 12.54
C ILE A 160 -3.77 -40.30 13.02
N THR A 161 -2.64 -40.91 12.74
CA THR A 161 -1.32 -40.34 12.96
C THR A 161 -0.87 -39.59 11.71
N ILE A 162 -0.73 -38.29 11.79
CA ILE A 162 -0.19 -37.47 10.71
C ILE A 162 1.30 -37.24 10.95
N PRO A 163 2.16 -37.45 9.94
CA PRO A 163 3.60 -37.20 10.06
C PRO A 163 3.85 -35.74 10.41
N GLN A 164 4.71 -35.50 11.41
CA GLN A 164 5.11 -34.13 11.82
C GLN A 164 6.39 -33.67 11.09
N ASP A 165 6.59 -34.10 9.91
CA ASP A 165 7.80 -33.91 9.08
C ASP A 165 7.66 -32.71 8.09
N GLY A 166 6.63 -31.95 8.22
CA GLY A 166 6.34 -30.80 7.35
C GLY A 166 5.54 -31.12 6.09
N SER A 167 5.43 -32.39 5.69
CA SER A 167 4.73 -32.79 4.46
C SER A 167 3.22 -32.53 4.50
N SER A 168 2.64 -32.60 5.68
CA SER A 168 1.19 -32.45 5.87
C SER A 168 0.76 -31.07 6.42
N ASN A 169 1.68 -30.12 6.53
CA ASN A 169 1.37 -28.82 7.15
C ASN A 169 0.28 -28.04 6.41
N THR A 170 0.27 -28.07 5.08
CA THR A 170 -0.75 -27.43 4.27
C THR A 170 -2.12 -28.06 4.51
N LEU A 171 -2.20 -29.40 4.59
CA LEU A 171 -3.43 -30.10 4.92
C LEU A 171 -3.93 -29.75 6.32
N ILE A 172 -3.04 -29.76 7.32
CA ILE A 172 -3.37 -29.40 8.71
C ILE A 172 -3.86 -27.95 8.77
N GLY A 173 -3.19 -27.05 8.06
CA GLY A 173 -3.59 -25.63 7.99
C GLY A 173 -4.97 -25.45 7.38
N LEU A 174 -5.29 -26.15 6.30
CA LEU A 174 -6.61 -26.15 5.67
C LEU A 174 -7.70 -26.70 6.60
N LEU A 175 -7.42 -27.81 7.28
CA LEU A 175 -8.36 -28.39 8.24
C LEU A 175 -8.59 -27.48 9.46
N ALA A 176 -7.54 -26.86 9.98
CA ALA A 176 -7.62 -25.96 11.13
C ALA A 176 -8.36 -24.64 10.81
N THR A 177 -8.34 -24.20 9.56
CA THR A 177 -9.00 -22.96 9.10
C THR A 177 -10.32 -23.22 8.38
N GLY A 178 -10.60 -24.48 8.02
CA GLY A 178 -11.83 -24.88 7.36
C GLY A 178 -13.06 -24.63 8.23
N LYS A 179 -14.12 -24.13 7.61
CA LYS A 179 -15.38 -23.83 8.28
C LYS A 179 -16.46 -24.85 8.02
N ASP A 180 -16.36 -25.55 6.88
CA ASP A 180 -17.37 -26.50 6.45
C ASP A 180 -16.94 -27.92 6.78
N ASN A 181 -17.82 -28.65 7.45
CA ASN A 181 -17.62 -30.08 7.71
C ASN A 181 -18.22 -30.91 6.57
N CYS A 182 -17.35 -31.34 5.64
CA CYS A 182 -17.75 -32.16 4.49
C CYS A 182 -18.01 -33.63 4.84
N CYS A 183 -17.69 -34.06 6.08
CA CYS A 183 -17.90 -35.43 6.50
C CYS A 183 -19.36 -35.62 6.94
N LYS A 184 -19.96 -36.76 6.57
CA LYS A 184 -21.29 -37.16 7.11
C LYS A 184 -21.17 -37.34 8.61
N ILE A 185 -21.88 -36.53 9.38
CA ILE A 185 -21.95 -36.63 10.84
C ILE A 185 -22.69 -37.92 11.17
N ASP A 186 -22.08 -38.85 11.88
CA ASP A 186 -22.79 -40.01 12.44
C ASP A 186 -23.59 -39.52 13.65
N PRO A 187 -24.93 -39.52 13.56
CA PRO A 187 -25.82 -39.00 14.63
C PRO A 187 -25.62 -39.71 15.99
N ARG A 188 -24.88 -40.82 16.04
CA ARG A 188 -24.58 -41.56 17.26
C ARG A 188 -23.35 -41.03 18.01
N LYS A 189 -22.56 -40.12 17.43
CA LYS A 189 -21.39 -39.45 18.08
C LYS A 189 -21.63 -38.00 18.50
N GLY A 190 -22.91 -37.59 18.63
CA GLY A 190 -23.38 -36.21 18.73
C GLY A 190 -23.01 -35.38 19.96
N HIS A 191 -22.32 -35.93 20.96
CA HIS A 191 -22.05 -35.14 22.20
C HIS A 191 -20.69 -34.41 22.19
N GLN A 192 -19.84 -34.62 21.21
CA GLN A 192 -18.51 -33.99 21.17
C GLN A 192 -18.43 -32.80 20.20
N LEU A 193 -19.42 -32.68 19.27
CA LEU A 193 -19.44 -31.60 18.26
C LEU A 193 -20.11 -30.31 18.77
N ASP A 194 -21.05 -30.40 19.69
CA ASP A 194 -21.77 -29.22 20.25
C ASP A 194 -20.83 -28.22 20.93
N PHE A 195 -19.74 -28.70 21.55
CA PHE A 195 -18.78 -27.81 22.21
C PHE A 195 -17.88 -27.04 21.22
N ILE A 196 -17.57 -27.63 20.07
CA ILE A 196 -16.77 -27.00 19.02
C ILE A 196 -17.61 -25.97 18.29
N ASP A 197 -18.89 -26.27 18.02
CA ASP A 197 -19.83 -25.34 17.38
C ASP A 197 -20.12 -24.12 18.28
N ASP A 198 -20.19 -24.30 19.58
CA ASP A 198 -20.36 -23.20 20.54
C ASP A 198 -19.12 -22.29 20.66
N LEU A 199 -17.92 -22.86 20.59
CA LEU A 199 -16.69 -22.07 20.55
C LEU A 199 -16.57 -21.29 19.24
N GLN A 200 -16.87 -21.91 18.10
CA GLN A 200 -16.83 -21.25 16.79
C GLN A 200 -17.89 -20.16 16.67
N LYS A 201 -19.11 -20.37 17.20
CA LYS A 201 -20.12 -19.31 17.25
C LYS A 201 -19.68 -18.12 18.09
N LYS A 202 -19.06 -18.35 19.25
CA LYS A 202 -18.53 -17.27 20.10
C LYS A 202 -17.39 -16.49 19.42
N GLU A 203 -16.50 -17.17 18.70
CA GLU A 203 -15.44 -16.50 17.93
C GLU A 203 -15.99 -15.72 16.74
N GLU A 204 -17.02 -16.24 16.05
CA GLU A 204 -17.66 -15.56 14.95
C GLU A 204 -18.46 -14.33 15.42
N GLU A 205 -19.18 -14.43 16.53
CA GLU A 205 -19.85 -13.30 17.16
C GLU A 205 -18.86 -12.22 17.62
N ALA A 206 -17.73 -12.62 18.22
CA ALA A 206 -16.68 -11.69 18.61
C ALA A 206 -16.04 -10.99 17.40
N ARG A 207 -15.84 -11.72 16.28
CA ARG A 207 -15.30 -11.17 15.04
C ARG A 207 -16.27 -10.20 14.38
N LEU A 208 -17.56 -10.55 14.31
CA LEU A 208 -18.60 -9.69 13.76
C LEU A 208 -18.76 -8.41 14.59
N LYS A 209 -18.65 -8.52 15.92
CA LYS A 209 -18.69 -7.37 16.82
C LYS A 209 -17.49 -6.44 16.62
N ALA A 210 -16.29 -7.01 16.52
CA ALA A 210 -15.06 -6.23 16.24
C ALA A 210 -15.09 -5.56 14.86
N GLU A 211 -15.67 -6.22 13.85
CA GLU A 211 -15.84 -5.64 12.52
C GLU A 211 -16.87 -4.51 12.51
N ALA A 212 -17.96 -4.66 13.26
CA ALA A 212 -18.98 -3.63 13.42
C ALA A 212 -18.42 -2.39 14.14
N GLU A 213 -17.65 -2.59 15.21
CA GLU A 213 -16.96 -1.51 15.93
C GLU A 213 -15.94 -0.78 15.02
N ARG A 214 -15.19 -1.53 14.20
CA ARG A 214 -14.25 -0.93 13.24
C ARG A 214 -14.96 -0.09 12.21
N LYS A 215 -16.07 -0.58 11.62
CA LYS A 215 -16.87 0.19 10.65
C LYS A 215 -17.47 1.44 11.26
N ALA A 216 -17.96 1.36 12.50
CA ALA A 216 -18.49 2.52 13.23
C ALA A 216 -17.40 3.56 13.52
N ALA A 217 -16.19 3.12 13.85
CA ALA A 217 -15.04 4.01 14.06
C ALA A 217 -14.57 4.68 12.75
N GLU A 218 -14.55 3.94 11.65
CA GLU A 218 -14.21 4.47 10.31
C GLU A 218 -15.26 5.51 9.85
N GLU A 219 -16.55 5.23 10.07
CA GLU A 219 -17.62 6.18 9.72
C GLU A 219 -17.55 7.45 10.56
N LYS A 220 -17.24 7.33 11.84
CA LYS A 220 -17.05 8.47 12.74
C LYS A 220 -15.85 9.33 12.31
N ALA A 221 -14.73 8.69 12.00
CA ALA A 221 -13.52 9.38 11.51
C ALA A 221 -13.77 10.08 10.15
N ALA A 222 -14.55 9.45 9.26
CA ALA A 222 -14.93 10.06 7.98
C ALA A 222 -15.79 11.31 8.17
N LYS A 223 -16.77 11.28 9.08
CA LYS A 223 -17.62 12.44 9.42
C LYS A 223 -16.82 13.57 10.06
N GLU A 224 -15.88 13.25 10.95
CA GLU A 224 -14.98 14.25 11.55
C GLU A 224 -14.07 14.89 10.51
N ALA A 225 -13.51 14.10 9.59
CA ALA A 225 -12.68 14.62 8.51
C ALA A 225 -13.46 15.49 7.52
N GLU A 226 -14.72 15.16 7.24
CA GLU A 226 -15.59 15.97 6.39
C GLU A 226 -15.96 17.31 7.07
N ALA A 227 -16.27 17.27 8.36
CA ALA A 227 -16.56 18.48 9.14
C ALA A 227 -15.33 19.40 9.21
N GLU A 228 -14.14 18.85 9.36
CA GLU A 228 -12.89 19.62 9.35
C GLU A 228 -12.61 20.25 7.98
N ARG A 229 -12.85 19.53 6.88
CA ARG A 229 -12.74 20.07 5.53
C ARG A 229 -13.71 21.24 5.28
N LEU A 230 -14.95 21.14 5.77
CA LEU A 230 -15.93 22.21 5.66
C LEU A 230 -15.48 23.45 6.44
N ARG A 231 -14.96 23.29 7.66
CA ARG A 231 -14.40 24.41 8.44
C ARG A 231 -13.24 25.09 7.74
N GLN A 232 -12.29 24.31 7.20
CA GLN A 232 -11.16 24.85 6.44
C GLN A 232 -11.61 25.63 5.18
N LEU A 233 -12.65 25.13 4.51
CA LEU A 233 -13.23 25.81 3.34
C LEU A 233 -13.90 27.13 3.71
N GLU A 234 -14.63 27.17 4.83
CA GLU A 234 -15.26 28.39 5.35
C GLU A 234 -14.21 29.42 5.79
N GLU A 235 -13.18 29.00 6.51
CA GLU A 235 -12.07 29.87 6.88
C GLU A 235 -11.31 30.42 5.67
N ALA A 236 -11.08 29.57 4.66
CA ALA A 236 -10.43 30.02 3.42
C ALA A 236 -11.29 31.08 2.66
N LYS A 237 -12.62 30.87 2.61
CA LYS A 237 -13.55 31.85 2.03
C LYS A 237 -13.55 33.17 2.81
N ALA A 238 -13.59 33.08 4.14
CA ALA A 238 -13.56 34.27 4.99
C ALA A 238 -12.24 35.05 4.84
N ARG A 239 -11.10 34.39 4.77
CA ARG A 239 -9.79 35.01 4.49
C ARG A 239 -9.78 35.71 3.12
N GLN A 240 -10.30 35.03 2.09
CA GLN A 240 -10.35 35.60 0.74
C GLN A 240 -11.27 36.83 0.66
N GLU A 241 -12.37 36.83 1.41
CA GLU A 241 -13.27 37.95 1.51
C GLU A 241 -12.63 39.12 2.25
N GLN A 242 -11.91 38.89 3.34
CA GLN A 242 -11.13 39.90 4.06
C GLN A 242 -10.03 40.50 3.18
N GLU A 243 -9.28 39.67 2.45
CA GLU A 243 -8.26 40.21 1.52
C GLU A 243 -8.87 41.07 0.41
N ARG A 244 -10.03 40.67 -0.14
CA ARG A 244 -10.75 41.49 -1.13
C ARG A 244 -11.27 42.78 -0.56
N ALA A 245 -11.72 42.76 0.70
CA ALA A 245 -12.17 44.00 1.39
C ALA A 245 -11.00 44.94 1.65
N GLN A 246 -9.87 44.42 2.16
CA GLN A 246 -8.66 45.22 2.37
C GLN A 246 -8.11 45.80 1.07
N LYS A 247 -8.12 45.04 -0.02
CA LYS A 247 -7.68 45.53 -1.33
C LYS A 247 -8.61 46.69 -1.83
N ARG A 248 -9.94 46.54 -1.71
CA ARG A 248 -10.88 47.58 -2.07
C ARG A 248 -10.69 48.85 -1.24
N LEU A 249 -10.42 48.69 0.07
CA LEU A 249 -10.12 49.83 0.95
C LEU A 249 -8.84 50.55 0.50
N HIS A 250 -7.78 49.83 0.26
CA HIS A 250 -6.50 50.40 -0.21
C HIS A 250 -6.63 51.09 -1.57
N ASP A 251 -7.34 50.50 -2.53
CA ASP A 251 -7.59 51.09 -3.85
C ASP A 251 -8.44 52.37 -3.71
N CYS A 252 -9.40 52.40 -2.78
CA CYS A 252 -10.20 53.58 -2.48
C CYS A 252 -9.33 54.70 -1.87
N GLU A 253 -8.48 54.42 -0.91
CA GLU A 253 -7.56 55.39 -0.29
C GLU A 253 -6.56 55.97 -1.31
N THR A 254 -6.05 55.12 -2.22
CA THR A 254 -5.17 55.64 -3.29
C THR A 254 -5.89 56.58 -4.23
N LEU A 255 -7.13 56.31 -4.61
CA LEU A 255 -7.94 57.19 -5.45
C LEU A 255 -8.30 58.52 -4.75
N ILE A 256 -8.63 58.49 -3.45
CA ILE A 256 -8.87 59.70 -2.64
C ILE A 256 -7.57 60.55 -2.57
N THR A 257 -6.43 59.92 -2.34
CA THR A 257 -5.15 60.64 -2.29
C THR A 257 -4.80 61.26 -3.65
N GLU A 258 -5.03 60.56 -4.75
CA GLU A 258 -4.86 61.11 -6.09
C GLU A 258 -5.83 62.27 -6.37
N ALA A 259 -7.09 62.14 -5.97
CA ALA A 259 -8.09 63.21 -6.11
C ALA A 259 -7.67 64.46 -5.37
N THR A 260 -7.23 64.35 -4.13
CA THR A 260 -6.71 65.48 -3.33
C THR A 260 -5.49 66.16 -3.99
N ARG A 261 -4.59 65.29 -4.57
CA ARG A 261 -3.43 65.83 -5.32
C ARG A 261 -3.82 66.56 -6.60
N GLN A 262 -4.87 66.11 -7.30
CA GLN A 262 -5.40 66.84 -8.48
C GLN A 262 -6.13 68.10 -8.08
N MET A 263 -6.88 68.10 -6.99
CA MET A 263 -7.52 69.30 -6.38
C MET A 263 -6.49 70.40 -6.10
N ASN A 264 -5.38 70.05 -5.42
CA ASN A 264 -4.29 70.97 -5.11
C ASN A 264 -3.58 71.56 -6.38
N ARG A 265 -3.64 70.81 -7.48
CA ARG A 265 -3.13 71.22 -8.82
C ARG A 265 -4.18 72.05 -9.61
N LYS A 266 -5.34 72.39 -9.01
CA LYS A 266 -6.47 73.06 -9.63
C LYS A 266 -7.11 72.34 -10.82
N LYS A 267 -6.89 70.99 -10.92
CA LYS A 267 -7.50 70.14 -11.93
C LYS A 267 -8.79 69.47 -11.42
N TYR A 268 -9.79 70.34 -11.17
CA TYR A 268 -11.03 69.92 -10.51
C TYR A 268 -11.84 68.87 -11.24
N LYS A 269 -11.82 68.82 -12.59
CA LYS A 269 -12.51 67.80 -13.36
C LYS A 269 -11.90 66.44 -13.14
N ASP A 270 -10.56 66.35 -13.14
CA ASP A 270 -9.82 65.07 -12.96
C ASP A 270 -9.96 64.56 -11.51
N ALA A 271 -10.01 65.52 -10.54
CA ALA A 271 -10.21 65.12 -9.15
C ALA A 271 -11.63 64.58 -8.91
N LEU A 272 -12.69 65.18 -9.47
CA LEU A 272 -14.03 64.60 -9.37
C LEU A 272 -14.17 63.24 -10.02
N ALA A 273 -13.56 63.01 -11.18
CA ALA A 273 -13.55 61.71 -11.83
C ALA A 273 -12.89 60.62 -10.97
N LYS A 274 -11.82 60.95 -10.23
CA LYS A 274 -11.17 60.02 -9.30
C LYS A 274 -12.03 59.72 -8.07
N LEU A 275 -12.75 60.70 -7.53
CA LEU A 275 -13.70 60.49 -6.42
C LEU A 275 -14.90 59.64 -6.85
N GLU A 276 -15.35 59.78 -8.08
CA GLU A 276 -16.42 58.96 -8.64
C GLU A 276 -15.96 57.51 -8.82
N GLN A 277 -14.72 57.27 -9.25
CA GLN A 277 -14.08 55.94 -9.26
C GLN A 277 -13.96 55.38 -7.83
N ALA A 278 -13.52 56.14 -6.86
CA ALA A 278 -13.44 55.70 -5.46
C ALA A 278 -14.83 55.33 -4.91
N ARG A 279 -15.87 56.11 -5.23
CA ARG A 279 -17.25 55.81 -4.83
C ARG A 279 -17.79 54.52 -5.44
N SER A 280 -17.38 54.18 -6.67
CA SER A 280 -17.75 52.90 -7.33
C SER A 280 -17.21 51.65 -6.64
N LEU A 281 -16.18 51.78 -5.81
CA LEU A 281 -15.64 50.67 -5.00
C LEU A 281 -16.52 50.30 -3.79
N ASN A 282 -17.49 51.15 -3.47
CA ASN A 282 -18.53 50.92 -2.45
C ASN A 282 -17.97 50.56 -1.06
N VAL A 283 -16.98 51.34 -0.61
CA VAL A 283 -16.35 51.22 0.72
C VAL A 283 -17.07 52.15 1.70
N GLN A 284 -17.91 51.57 2.55
CA GLN A 284 -18.77 52.35 3.49
C GLN A 284 -17.97 53.26 4.42
N GLU A 285 -16.81 52.84 4.89
CA GLU A 285 -15.96 53.60 5.82
C GLU A 285 -15.40 54.89 5.21
N LYS A 286 -15.36 55.01 3.88
CA LYS A 286 -14.80 56.16 3.15
C LYS A 286 -15.84 57.01 2.44
N GLU A 287 -17.12 56.68 2.57
CA GLU A 287 -18.20 57.34 1.85
C GLU A 287 -18.39 58.80 2.30
N GLU A 288 -18.27 59.09 3.61
CA GLU A 288 -18.33 60.44 4.16
C GLU A 288 -17.13 61.28 3.71
N GLU A 289 -15.94 60.71 3.66
CA GLU A 289 -14.72 61.39 3.22
C GLU A 289 -14.80 61.75 1.73
N ILE A 290 -15.29 60.85 0.89
CA ILE A 290 -15.53 61.09 -0.54
C ILE A 290 -16.58 62.19 -0.75
N ALA A 291 -17.69 62.17 0.01
CA ALA A 291 -18.75 63.19 -0.09
C ALA A 291 -18.27 64.58 0.33
N SER A 292 -17.50 64.68 1.42
CA SER A 292 -16.91 65.90 1.91
C SER A 292 -15.95 66.53 0.89
N LEU A 293 -15.02 65.74 0.35
CA LEU A 293 -14.07 66.17 -0.68
C LEU A 293 -14.76 66.57 -1.98
N THR A 294 -15.82 65.87 -2.37
CA THR A 294 -16.62 66.22 -3.55
C THR A 294 -17.25 67.60 -3.40
N ALA A 295 -17.89 67.88 -2.23
CA ALA A 295 -18.52 69.18 -1.94
C ALA A 295 -17.47 70.31 -1.88
N GLU A 296 -16.28 70.06 -1.36
CA GLU A 296 -15.19 71.02 -1.30
C GLU A 296 -14.67 71.37 -2.71
N ILE A 297 -14.47 70.34 -3.58
CA ILE A 297 -14.05 70.60 -4.97
C ILE A 297 -15.10 71.37 -5.77
N GLU A 298 -16.39 71.13 -5.56
CA GLU A 298 -17.46 71.80 -6.22
C GLU A 298 -17.50 73.31 -5.80
N LYS A 299 -17.34 73.61 -4.52
CA LYS A 299 -17.20 74.98 -4.03
C LYS A 299 -16.02 75.75 -4.65
N LEU A 300 -14.82 75.05 -4.71
CA LEU A 300 -13.63 75.64 -5.30
C LEU A 300 -13.74 75.83 -6.83
N LYS A 301 -14.55 75.03 -7.50
CA LYS A 301 -14.83 75.10 -8.94
C LYS A 301 -15.79 76.29 -9.23
N GLU A 302 -16.71 76.66 -8.30
CA GLU A 302 -17.61 77.79 -8.41
C GLU A 302 -16.94 79.12 -8.07
N ASP A 303 -15.94 79.10 -7.17
CA ASP A 303 -15.18 80.25 -6.72
C ASP A 303 -14.07 80.72 -7.69
N ASN A 304 -14.05 80.19 -8.90
CA ASN A 304 -13.06 80.51 -9.90
C ASN A 304 -13.27 82.00 -10.38
N PRO A 305 -12.26 82.84 -10.19
CA PRO A 305 -12.38 84.28 -10.49
C PRO A 305 -12.76 84.59 -11.96
N PHE A 306 -12.43 83.66 -12.87
CA PHE A 306 -12.78 83.78 -14.28
C PHE A 306 -14.29 83.59 -14.55
N LYS A 307 -14.93 82.68 -13.80
CA LYS A 307 -16.39 82.48 -13.88
C LYS A 307 -17.15 83.71 -13.25
N ARG A 308 -16.65 84.25 -12.16
CA ARG A 308 -17.18 85.47 -11.56
C ARG A 308 -17.11 86.64 -12.55
N LEU A 309 -16.00 86.77 -13.31
CA LEU A 309 -15.84 87.83 -14.32
C LEU A 309 -16.81 87.61 -15.50
N ILE A 310 -16.97 86.38 -15.96
CA ILE A 310 -17.91 86.04 -17.05
C ILE A 310 -19.36 86.24 -16.62
N ASN A 311 -19.73 85.88 -15.39
CA ASN A 311 -21.07 86.11 -14.87
C ASN A 311 -21.33 87.63 -14.62
N ALA A 312 -20.33 88.39 -14.16
CA ALA A 312 -20.43 89.85 -14.04
C ALA A 312 -20.57 90.53 -15.40
N LEU A 313 -19.85 90.07 -16.43
CA LEU A 313 -19.99 90.56 -17.81
C LEU A 313 -21.35 90.18 -18.44
N LYS A 314 -21.91 89.02 -18.16
CA LYS A 314 -23.25 88.64 -18.62
C LYS A 314 -24.34 89.43 -17.94
N ASN A 315 -24.27 89.64 -16.64
CA ASN A 315 -25.24 90.47 -15.90
C ASN A 315 -25.15 91.96 -16.28
N GLY A 316 -23.92 92.47 -16.60
CA GLY A 316 -23.75 93.81 -17.11
C GLY A 316 -24.25 94.01 -18.54
N ALA A 317 -24.24 92.93 -19.38
CA ALA A 317 -24.81 92.98 -20.72
C ALA A 317 -26.35 92.95 -20.74
N ASP A 318 -26.96 92.22 -19.77
CA ASP A 318 -28.42 92.12 -19.62
C ASP A 318 -29.03 93.46 -19.03
N GLU A 319 -28.25 94.25 -18.29
CA GLU A 319 -28.66 95.60 -17.84
C GLU A 319 -28.57 96.64 -18.94
N MET A 320 -27.65 96.48 -19.93
CA MET A 320 -27.53 97.35 -21.07
C MET A 320 -28.57 97.18 -22.20
N MET A 321 -29.36 96.10 -22.12
CA MET A 321 -30.43 95.78 -23.08
C MET A 321 -31.82 96.12 -22.56
N LYS A 322 -31.92 96.88 -21.42
CA LYS A 322 -33.20 97.32 -20.84
C LYS A 322 -33.44 98.81 -20.81
N ASP A 323 -32.69 99.56 -21.58
CA ASP A 323 -33.00 100.94 -21.89
C ASP A 323 -33.39 101.18 -23.37
#